data_b99881499787f4cf3f4bae4dddfab334
#
_entry.id   b99881499787f4cf3f4bae4dddfab334
#
_cell.length_a   1.000
_cell.length_b   1.000
_cell.length_c   1.000
_cell.angle_alpha   90.00
_cell.angle_beta   90.00
_cell.angle_gamma   90.00
#
_symmetry.space_group_name_H-M   'P 1'
#
loop_
_entity.id
_entity.type
_entity.pdbx_description
1 polymer ?
#
loop_
_entity_poly.entity_id
_entity_poly.type
_entity_poly.pdbx_seq_one_letter_code
_entity_poly.pdbx_strand_id
1 'polypeptide(L)'
;MSSQDEIYTKVKDIIIDLLGAPAEKITLEARFREDLEADSLDLVELIMAFEDKFGGEISDEDAQKITTVGEAVKYLSEHGA
;
A
#
# COMPACT_ATOMS: atom_id res chain seq x y z
N MET A 1 -1.06 2.37 21.32
CA MET A 1 -0.62 2.51 19.92
C MET A 1 -0.84 1.26 19.13
N SER A 2 -1.39 1.38 18.00
CA SER A 2 -1.71 0.24 17.18
C SER A 2 -0.64 0.08 16.10
N SER A 3 -0.23 -1.17 15.84
CA SER A 3 0.71 -1.43 14.76
C SER A 3 0.15 -1.03 13.41
N GLN A 4 -1.18 -0.99 13.28
CA GLN A 4 -1.80 -0.56 12.04
C GLN A 4 -1.55 0.91 11.75
N ASP A 5 -1.48 1.75 12.76
CA ASP A 5 -1.18 3.16 12.57
C ASP A 5 0.23 3.35 12.00
N GLU A 6 1.18 2.59 12.51
CA GLU A 6 2.55 2.64 12.01
C GLU A 6 2.63 2.13 10.58
N ILE A 7 1.94 1.05 10.29
CA ILE A 7 1.92 0.46 8.97
C ILE A 7 1.26 1.43 7.98
N TYR A 8 0.15 2.03 8.40
CA TYR A 8 -0.54 3.01 7.56
C TYR A 8 0.40 4.18 7.20
N THR A 9 1.13 4.70 8.18
CA THR A 9 2.06 5.78 7.95
C THR A 9 3.13 5.39 6.95
N LYS A 10 3.68 4.19 7.07
CA LYS A 10 4.69 3.70 6.14
C LYS A 10 4.14 3.48 4.74
N VAL A 11 2.94 2.92 4.65
CA VAL A 11 2.28 2.72 3.37
C VAL A 11 2.03 4.06 2.69
N LYS A 12 1.55 5.02 3.45
CA LYS A 12 1.27 6.36 2.94
C LYS A 12 2.55 7.02 2.41
N ASP A 13 3.63 6.92 3.15
CA ASP A 13 4.91 7.49 2.72
C ASP A 13 5.38 6.87 1.40
N ILE A 14 5.23 5.56 1.26
CA ILE A 14 5.62 4.86 0.04
C ILE A 14 4.76 5.35 -1.13
N ILE A 15 3.48 5.50 -0.92
CA ILE A 15 2.57 5.96 -1.97
C ILE A 15 2.92 7.39 -2.41
N ILE A 16 3.19 8.26 -1.47
CA ILE A 16 3.59 9.63 -1.78
C ILE A 16 4.86 9.63 -2.61
N ASP A 17 5.81 8.81 -2.21
CA ASP A 17 7.12 8.72 -2.87
C ASP A 17 7.00 8.23 -4.31
N LEU A 18 6.23 7.18 -4.52
CA LEU A 18 6.16 6.53 -5.83
C LEU A 18 5.14 7.15 -6.76
N LEU A 19 4.00 7.57 -6.24
CA LEU A 19 2.93 8.12 -7.07
C LEU A 19 2.89 9.64 -7.08
N GLY A 20 3.52 10.27 -6.12
CA GLY A 20 3.44 11.71 -5.97
C GLY A 20 2.05 12.18 -5.59
N ALA A 21 1.22 11.31 -5.03
CA ALA A 21 -0.12 11.66 -4.64
C ALA A 21 -0.12 12.55 -3.39
N PRO A 22 -1.04 13.52 -3.33
CA PRO A 22 -1.12 14.35 -2.11
C PRO A 22 -1.59 13.51 -0.92
N ALA A 23 -1.03 13.80 0.24
CA ALA A 23 -1.34 13.05 1.45
C ALA A 23 -2.83 13.04 1.76
N GLU A 24 -3.52 14.11 1.42
CA GLU A 24 -4.96 14.23 1.67
C GLU A 24 -5.80 13.20 0.93
N LYS A 25 -5.31 12.72 -0.19
CA LYS A 25 -6.03 11.72 -0.99
C LYS A 25 -5.75 10.30 -0.53
N ILE A 26 -4.73 10.11 0.30
CA ILE A 26 -4.34 8.78 0.74
C ILE A 26 -5.07 8.45 2.03
N THR A 27 -6.29 7.94 1.88
CA THR A 27 -7.12 7.49 3.00
C THR A 27 -7.21 5.97 2.92
N LEU A 28 -7.72 5.36 3.99
CA LEU A 28 -7.88 3.91 3.99
C LEU A 28 -8.84 3.44 2.90
N GLU A 29 -9.77 4.28 2.52
CA GLU A 29 -10.76 3.96 1.50
C GLU A 29 -10.28 4.25 0.08
N ALA A 30 -9.15 4.93 -0.05
CA ALA A 30 -8.63 5.30 -1.38
C ALA A 30 -8.28 4.06 -2.18
N ARG A 31 -8.77 4.01 -3.40
CA ARG A 31 -8.47 2.91 -4.32
C ARG A 31 -7.28 3.30 -5.17
N PHE A 32 -6.33 2.39 -5.30
CA PHE A 32 -5.09 2.70 -5.99
C PHE A 32 -5.30 3.11 -7.44
N ARG A 33 -6.15 2.39 -8.15
CA ARG A 33 -6.36 2.68 -9.56
C ARG A 33 -7.26 3.88 -9.79
N GLU A 34 -8.35 3.96 -9.04
CA GLU A 34 -9.38 4.95 -9.31
C GLU A 34 -9.13 6.27 -8.62
N ASP A 35 -8.75 6.22 -7.36
CA ASP A 35 -8.58 7.43 -6.56
C ASP A 35 -7.16 7.98 -6.64
N LEU A 36 -6.17 7.10 -6.73
CA LEU A 36 -4.77 7.49 -6.78
C LEU A 36 -4.20 7.41 -8.20
N GLU A 37 -4.99 6.97 -9.14
CA GLU A 37 -4.65 6.91 -10.56
C GLU A 37 -3.40 6.07 -10.84
N ALA A 38 -3.20 5.03 -10.05
CA ALA A 38 -2.09 4.11 -10.27
C ALA A 38 -2.41 3.15 -11.39
N ASP A 39 -1.49 2.99 -12.33
CA ASP A 39 -1.66 1.98 -13.38
C ASP A 39 -1.01 0.67 -12.95
N SER A 40 -1.01 -0.32 -13.84
CA SER A 40 -0.48 -1.65 -13.51
C SER A 40 0.98 -1.62 -13.12
N LEU A 41 1.77 -0.79 -13.78
CA LEU A 41 3.19 -0.66 -13.44
C LEU A 41 3.39 -0.03 -12.08
N ASP A 42 2.60 0.99 -11.79
CA ASP A 42 2.66 1.64 -10.48
C ASP A 42 2.30 0.65 -9.37
N LEU A 43 1.31 -0.20 -9.61
CA LEU A 43 0.92 -1.20 -8.62
C LEU A 43 2.02 -2.20 -8.37
N VAL A 44 2.72 -2.64 -9.42
CA VAL A 44 3.85 -3.57 -9.26
C VAL A 44 4.94 -2.90 -8.43
N GLU A 45 5.24 -1.65 -8.71
CA GLU A 45 6.26 -0.92 -7.96
C GLU A 45 5.86 -0.75 -6.50
N LEU A 46 4.59 -0.46 -6.25
CA LEU A 46 4.10 -0.33 -4.88
C LEU A 46 4.24 -1.64 -4.11
N ILE A 47 3.86 -2.74 -4.74
CA ILE A 47 3.96 -4.06 -4.11
C ILE A 47 5.42 -4.38 -3.78
N MET A 48 6.32 -4.13 -4.72
CA MET A 48 7.74 -4.37 -4.48
C MET A 48 8.27 -3.51 -3.35
N ALA A 49 7.84 -2.25 -3.29
CA ALA A 49 8.26 -1.35 -2.22
C ALA A 49 7.74 -1.81 -0.88
N PHE A 50 6.52 -2.32 -0.84
CA PHE A 50 5.96 -2.86 0.41
C PHE A 50 6.78 -4.06 0.87
N GLU A 51 7.12 -4.97 -0.05
CA GLU A 51 7.94 -6.12 0.29
C GLU A 51 9.29 -5.71 0.85
N ASP A 52 9.92 -4.75 0.20
CA ASP A 52 11.22 -4.26 0.63
C ASP A 52 11.15 -3.58 1.99
N LYS A 53 10.13 -2.78 2.21
CA LYS A 53 9.99 -2.01 3.44
C LYS A 53 9.61 -2.87 4.62
N PHE A 54 8.74 -3.85 4.41
CA PHE A 54 8.22 -4.67 5.50
C PHE A 54 8.87 -6.05 5.60
N GLY A 55 9.70 -6.39 4.65
CA GLY A 55 10.50 -7.61 4.72
C GLY A 55 9.75 -8.91 4.45
N GLY A 56 8.56 -8.82 3.88
CA GLY A 56 7.76 -10.01 3.55
C GLY A 56 7.60 -10.15 2.06
N GLU A 57 7.02 -11.27 1.64
CA GLU A 57 6.69 -11.50 0.24
C GLU A 57 5.19 -11.40 0.05
N ILE A 58 4.78 -10.77 -1.04
CA ILE A 58 3.38 -10.66 -1.41
C ILE A 58 3.21 -11.40 -2.72
N SER A 59 2.43 -12.49 -2.69
CA SER A 59 2.19 -13.27 -3.89
C SER A 59 1.34 -12.46 -4.88
N ASP A 60 1.39 -12.86 -6.15
CA ASP A 60 0.59 -12.19 -7.17
C ASP A 60 -0.90 -12.25 -6.86
N GLU A 61 -1.35 -13.38 -6.32
CA GLU A 61 -2.74 -13.52 -5.93
C GLU A 61 -3.14 -12.53 -4.85
N ASP A 62 -2.31 -12.40 -3.84
CA ASP A 62 -2.58 -11.48 -2.74
C ASP A 62 -2.48 -10.04 -3.21
N ALA A 63 -1.53 -9.75 -4.09
CA ALA A 63 -1.39 -8.41 -4.65
C ALA A 63 -2.66 -7.98 -5.38
N GLN A 64 -3.31 -8.90 -6.08
CA GLN A 64 -4.54 -8.59 -6.78
C GLN A 64 -5.70 -8.26 -5.85
N LYS A 65 -5.63 -8.73 -4.63
CA LYS A 65 -6.66 -8.43 -3.63
C LYS A 65 -6.44 -7.10 -2.94
N ILE A 66 -5.25 -6.56 -3.05
CA ILE A 66 -4.92 -5.28 -2.45
C ILE A 66 -5.30 -4.17 -3.42
N THR A 67 -6.53 -3.70 -3.31
CA THR A 67 -7.07 -2.69 -4.21
C THR A 67 -7.22 -1.32 -3.56
N THR A 68 -7.21 -1.27 -2.23
CA THR A 68 -7.29 -0.01 -1.49
C THR A 68 -6.12 0.10 -0.52
N VAL A 69 -5.90 1.32 -0.04
CA VAL A 69 -4.87 1.57 0.97
C VAL A 69 -5.16 0.75 2.23
N GLY A 70 -6.41 0.70 2.64
CA GLY A 70 -6.80 -0.06 3.83
C GLY A 70 -6.50 -1.54 3.69
N GLU A 71 -6.73 -2.10 2.50
CA GLU A 71 -6.43 -3.51 2.27
C GLU A 71 -4.92 -3.77 2.33
N ALA A 72 -4.12 -2.83 1.84
CA ALA A 72 -2.68 -2.95 1.95
C ALA A 72 -2.23 -2.93 3.42
N VAL A 73 -2.78 -2.01 4.19
CA VAL A 73 -2.46 -1.91 5.61
C VAL A 73 -2.85 -3.18 6.34
N LYS A 74 -4.04 -3.67 6.06
CA LYS A 74 -4.52 -4.90 6.69
C LYS A 74 -3.64 -6.08 6.35
N TYR A 75 -3.32 -6.25 5.08
CA TYR A 75 -2.48 -7.35 4.64
C TYR A 75 -1.11 -7.30 5.33
N LEU A 76 -0.50 -6.14 5.34
CA LEU A 76 0.83 -6.00 5.91
C LEU A 76 0.82 -6.18 7.43
N SER A 77 -0.25 -5.78 8.09
CA SER A 77 -0.34 -5.97 9.54
C SER A 77 -0.51 -7.44 9.89
N GLU A 78 -1.13 -8.22 9.01
CA GLU A 78 -1.36 -9.65 9.26
C GLU A 78 -0.18 -10.51 8.83
N HIS A 79 0.55 -10.12 7.80
CA HIS A 79 1.56 -10.97 7.18
C HIS A 79 2.97 -10.44 7.24
N GLY A 80 3.15 -9.15 7.28
CA GLY A 80 4.46 -8.56 7.09
C GLY A 80 5.07 -7.90 8.32
N ALA A 81 4.26 -7.65 9.30
CA ALA A 81 4.78 -6.92 10.45
C ALA A 81 5.14 -7.86 11.61
#